data_50125d4d4e66376da06ea9f9b49505db
#
_entry.id   50125d4d4e66376da06ea9f9b49505db
#
_cell.length_a   1.000
_cell.length_b   1.000
_cell.length_c   1.000
_cell.angle_alpha   90.00
_cell.angle_beta   90.00
_cell.angle_gamma   90.00
#
_symmetry.space_group_name_H-M   'P 1'
#
loop_
_entity.id
_entity.type
_entity.pdbx_description
1 polymer ?
#
loop_
_entity_poly.entity_id
_entity_poly.type
_entity_poly.pdbx_seq_one_letter_code
_entity_poly.pdbx_strand_id
1 'polypeptide(L)'
;MTPPLIAPSILSADFLNLASELSVAESCHADWHHIDVMDGHFVPQLTLGAPVVKMIKGKSKILVDVHIMVSNPDLVARDYLDAGADLLTFHIEAATHAHRLCQQIKEAKCKVGIALNPATPLSSLDSILDMVDVVMLMSVNPGFGGQKYIPSTTYKIQTLFQELKRRNLHDKVMIEVDGGINRDTIKEAYSAGAQVFVAGNAFYGAADRKKAMDDLRHACEG
;
A
#
# COMPACT_ATOMS: atom_id res chain seq x y z
N MET A 1 8.10 -12.50 -14.63
CA MET A 1 7.39 -11.85 -13.50
C MET A 1 6.17 -11.14 -14.05
N THR A 2 5.11 -10.96 -13.28
CA THR A 2 3.95 -10.15 -13.66
C THR A 2 4.36 -8.68 -13.78
N PRO A 3 3.76 -7.87 -14.69
CA PRO A 3 4.05 -6.44 -14.75
C PRO A 3 3.89 -5.75 -13.39
N PRO A 4 4.72 -4.74 -13.08
CA PRO A 4 4.60 -4.00 -11.82
C PRO A 4 3.31 -3.20 -11.78
N LEU A 5 2.64 -3.21 -10.62
CA LEU A 5 1.48 -2.37 -10.35
C LEU A 5 1.95 -1.11 -9.60
N ILE A 6 1.57 0.06 -10.11
CA ILE A 6 1.95 1.35 -9.51
C ILE A 6 0.73 1.97 -8.85
N ALA A 7 0.86 2.25 -7.55
CA ALA A 7 -0.15 2.85 -6.71
C ALA A 7 0.30 4.26 -6.23
N PRO A 8 -0.05 5.34 -6.95
CA PRO A 8 0.26 6.69 -6.49
C PRO A 8 -0.39 6.98 -5.13
N SER A 9 0.43 7.33 -4.10
CA SER A 9 -0.10 7.75 -2.82
C SER A 9 -0.58 9.19 -2.87
N ILE A 10 -1.86 9.37 -2.62
CA ILE A 10 -2.48 10.71 -2.60
C ILE A 10 -1.97 11.61 -1.46
N LEU A 11 -1.23 11.07 -0.50
CA LEU A 11 -0.56 11.85 0.55
C LEU A 11 0.37 12.93 -0.04
N SER A 12 0.91 12.70 -1.25
CA SER A 12 1.76 13.65 -1.97
C SER A 12 1.01 14.50 -3.01
N ALA A 13 -0.31 14.34 -3.13
CA ALA A 13 -1.14 15.08 -4.07
C ALA A 13 -1.54 16.47 -3.53
N ASP A 14 -2.04 17.34 -4.40
CA ASP A 14 -2.68 18.58 -3.99
C ASP A 14 -4.10 18.29 -3.48
N PHE A 15 -4.30 18.33 -2.16
CA PHE A 15 -5.59 18.06 -1.52
C PHE A 15 -6.68 19.08 -1.88
N LEU A 16 -6.31 20.30 -2.26
CA LEU A 16 -7.29 21.29 -2.71
C LEU A 16 -7.87 20.97 -4.09
N ASN A 17 -7.16 20.15 -4.87
CA ASN A 17 -7.53 19.76 -6.23
C ASN A 17 -7.63 18.23 -6.39
N LEU A 18 -7.94 17.50 -5.32
CA LEU A 18 -7.85 16.05 -5.24
C LEU A 18 -8.57 15.30 -6.38
N ALA A 19 -9.77 15.78 -6.78
CA ALA A 19 -10.50 15.16 -7.89
C ALA A 19 -9.74 15.24 -9.24
N SER A 20 -9.02 16.35 -9.48
CA SER A 20 -8.15 16.50 -10.64
C SER A 20 -6.92 15.60 -10.55
N GLU A 21 -6.31 15.51 -9.35
CA GLU A 21 -5.14 14.67 -9.08
C GLU A 21 -5.43 13.18 -9.34
N LEU A 22 -6.61 12.69 -8.91
CA LEU A 22 -7.06 11.33 -9.20
C LEU A 22 -7.19 11.09 -10.71
N SER A 23 -7.85 12.03 -11.41
CA SER A 23 -8.04 11.92 -12.87
C SER A 23 -6.70 11.93 -13.62
N VAL A 24 -5.72 12.71 -13.18
CA VAL A 24 -4.37 12.74 -13.75
C VAL A 24 -3.66 11.40 -13.52
N ALA A 25 -3.72 10.83 -12.31
CA ALA A 25 -3.13 9.53 -12.02
C ALA A 25 -3.73 8.43 -12.92
N GLU A 26 -5.05 8.40 -13.07
CA GLU A 26 -5.74 7.46 -13.96
C GLU A 26 -5.32 7.65 -15.44
N SER A 27 -5.21 8.89 -15.91
CA SER A 27 -4.77 9.19 -17.28
C SER A 27 -3.32 8.80 -17.55
N CYS A 28 -2.50 8.74 -16.51
CA CYS A 28 -1.13 8.23 -16.54
C CYS A 28 -1.04 6.71 -16.33
N HIS A 29 -2.18 6.01 -16.35
CA HIS A 29 -2.28 4.55 -16.20
C HIS A 29 -1.84 4.05 -14.81
N ALA A 30 -2.16 4.78 -13.73
CA ALA A 30 -2.06 4.24 -12.38
C ALA A 30 -2.95 2.98 -12.25
N ASP A 31 -2.46 1.98 -11.53
CA ASP A 31 -3.21 0.74 -11.31
C ASP A 31 -4.15 0.86 -10.12
N TRP A 32 -3.71 1.52 -9.03
CA TRP A 32 -4.49 1.77 -7.82
C TRP A 32 -4.35 3.22 -7.39
N HIS A 33 -5.29 3.71 -6.57
CA HIS A 33 -5.08 4.90 -5.73
C HIS A 33 -4.74 4.43 -4.32
N HIS A 34 -3.57 4.81 -3.82
CA HIS A 34 -3.16 4.53 -2.46
C HIS A 34 -3.53 5.68 -1.52
N ILE A 35 -4.22 5.36 -0.43
CA ILE A 35 -4.74 6.34 0.53
C ILE A 35 -4.14 6.08 1.91
N ASP A 36 -3.24 6.95 2.35
CA ASP A 36 -2.62 6.91 3.68
C ASP A 36 -3.51 7.58 4.72
N VAL A 37 -4.14 6.77 5.57
CA VAL A 37 -4.96 7.20 6.69
C VAL A 37 -4.13 7.17 7.97
N MET A 38 -4.02 8.31 8.64
CA MET A 38 -3.21 8.48 9.86
C MET A 38 -4.03 9.11 10.97
N ASP A 39 -3.88 8.63 12.20
CA ASP A 39 -4.68 9.04 13.35
C ASP A 39 -3.98 9.98 14.34
N GLY A 40 -2.71 10.31 14.09
CA GLY A 40 -1.91 11.12 15.01
C GLY A 40 -1.49 10.41 16.30
N HIS A 41 -1.68 9.07 16.39
CA HIS A 41 -1.34 8.24 17.54
C HIS A 41 -0.42 7.09 17.15
N PHE A 42 -0.82 6.23 16.22
CA PHE A 42 0.06 5.20 15.67
C PHE A 42 1.25 5.82 14.92
N VAL A 43 0.98 6.92 14.21
CA VAL A 43 1.97 7.77 13.55
C VAL A 43 1.76 9.23 13.95
N PRO A 44 2.79 10.11 13.87
CA PRO A 44 2.67 11.49 14.37
C PRO A 44 1.71 12.39 13.60
N GLN A 45 1.45 12.10 12.31
CA GLN A 45 0.57 12.91 11.47
C GLN A 45 -0.89 12.45 11.58
N LEU A 46 -1.80 13.38 11.32
CA LEU A 46 -3.22 13.17 11.09
C LEU A 46 -3.52 13.53 9.63
N THR A 47 -4.19 12.64 8.88
CA THR A 47 -4.47 12.87 7.46
C THR A 47 -5.97 12.83 7.15
N LEU A 48 -6.43 11.78 6.50
CA LEU A 48 -7.76 11.65 5.91
C LEU A 48 -8.60 10.64 6.70
N GLY A 49 -9.90 10.88 6.78
CA GLY A 49 -10.85 9.95 7.37
C GLY A 49 -11.76 9.29 6.33
N ALA A 50 -12.59 8.34 6.79
CA ALA A 50 -13.53 7.58 5.97
C ALA A 50 -14.45 8.44 5.06
N PRO A 51 -14.93 9.63 5.46
CA PRO A 51 -15.70 10.48 4.55
C PRO A 51 -14.95 10.89 3.28
N VAL A 52 -13.64 11.14 3.38
CA VAL A 52 -12.81 11.49 2.21
C VAL A 52 -12.56 10.24 1.35
N VAL A 53 -12.30 9.08 1.97
CA VAL A 53 -12.19 7.80 1.24
C VAL A 53 -13.45 7.53 0.43
N LYS A 54 -14.64 7.76 1.00
CA LYS A 54 -15.92 7.61 0.29
C LYS A 54 -16.05 8.55 -0.93
N MET A 55 -15.59 9.78 -0.80
CA MET A 55 -15.59 10.72 -1.93
C MET A 55 -14.61 10.30 -3.03
N ILE A 56 -13.43 9.84 -2.66
CA ILE A 56 -12.42 9.29 -3.60
C ILE A 56 -13.02 8.08 -4.32
N LYS A 57 -13.58 7.13 -3.58
CA LYS A 57 -14.21 5.94 -4.17
C LYS A 57 -15.32 6.29 -5.16
N GLY A 58 -16.11 7.30 -4.87
CA GLY A 58 -17.16 7.79 -5.77
C GLY A 58 -16.63 8.46 -7.06
N LYS A 59 -15.34 8.78 -7.13
CA LYS A 59 -14.69 9.39 -8.30
C LYS A 59 -13.73 8.44 -9.01
N SER A 60 -13.10 7.55 -8.29
CA SER A 60 -12.11 6.60 -8.82
C SER A 60 -12.73 5.60 -9.79
N LYS A 61 -12.01 5.31 -10.87
CA LYS A 61 -12.29 4.25 -11.84
C LYS A 61 -11.38 3.02 -11.65
N ILE A 62 -10.39 3.13 -10.76
CA ILE A 62 -9.42 2.09 -10.47
C ILE A 62 -9.55 1.68 -9.00
N LEU A 63 -8.81 0.63 -8.60
CA LEU A 63 -8.84 0.11 -7.24
C LEU A 63 -8.45 1.20 -6.22
N VAL A 64 -9.23 1.29 -5.15
CA VAL A 64 -8.97 2.17 -4.00
C VAL A 64 -8.37 1.32 -2.88
N ASP A 65 -7.08 1.47 -2.69
CA ASP A 65 -6.27 0.83 -1.65
C ASP A 65 -6.17 1.77 -0.45
N VAL A 66 -6.70 1.34 0.68
CA VAL A 66 -6.76 2.14 1.92
C VAL A 66 -5.82 1.56 2.96
N HIS A 67 -4.74 2.27 3.24
CA HIS A 67 -3.74 1.93 4.23
C HIS A 67 -4.02 2.69 5.54
N ILE A 68 -4.48 1.99 6.57
CA ILE A 68 -4.81 2.60 7.86
C ILE A 68 -3.64 2.46 8.86
N MET A 69 -2.96 3.57 9.09
CA MET A 69 -1.93 3.76 10.10
C MET A 69 -2.57 4.31 11.37
N VAL A 70 -3.32 3.46 12.06
CA VAL A 70 -4.13 3.83 13.23
C VAL A 70 -3.85 2.90 14.41
N SER A 71 -3.94 3.43 15.63
CA SER A 71 -3.65 2.70 16.87
C SER A 71 -4.71 1.64 17.22
N ASN A 72 -5.90 1.71 16.63
CA ASN A 72 -6.99 0.75 16.90
C ASN A 72 -7.75 0.38 15.61
N PRO A 73 -7.14 -0.41 14.70
CA PRO A 73 -7.78 -0.82 13.46
C PRO A 73 -9.03 -1.69 13.68
N ASP A 74 -9.08 -2.50 14.76
CA ASP A 74 -10.25 -3.32 15.11
C ASP A 74 -11.53 -2.48 15.30
N LEU A 75 -11.39 -1.22 15.75
CA LEU A 75 -12.52 -0.32 15.99
C LEU A 75 -12.96 0.42 14.73
N VAL A 76 -12.01 0.90 13.91
CA VAL A 76 -12.32 1.86 12.83
C VAL A 76 -12.42 1.22 11.44
N ALA A 77 -11.97 -0.02 11.27
CA ALA A 77 -11.95 -0.69 9.95
C ALA A 77 -13.33 -0.66 9.27
N ARG A 78 -14.42 -0.83 10.05
CA ARG A 78 -15.78 -0.82 9.52
C ARG A 78 -16.12 0.46 8.77
N ASP A 79 -15.67 1.62 9.25
CA ASP A 79 -15.96 2.91 8.62
C ASP A 79 -15.34 3.00 7.21
N TYR A 80 -14.14 2.44 7.01
CA TYR A 80 -13.46 2.41 5.71
C TYR A 80 -14.04 1.36 4.75
N LEU A 81 -14.52 0.24 5.29
CA LEU A 81 -15.28 -0.75 4.51
C LEU A 81 -16.59 -0.13 4.00
N ASP A 82 -17.33 0.55 4.85
CA ASP A 82 -18.58 1.25 4.48
C ASP A 82 -18.32 2.48 3.57
N ALA A 83 -17.11 3.04 3.60
CA ALA A 83 -16.66 4.05 2.65
C ALA A 83 -16.35 3.47 1.26
N GLY A 84 -16.23 2.15 1.13
CA GLY A 84 -16.06 1.44 -0.14
C GLY A 84 -14.60 1.17 -0.51
N ALA A 85 -13.71 0.96 0.45
CA ALA A 85 -12.37 0.46 0.19
C ALA A 85 -12.43 -0.85 -0.61
N ASP A 86 -11.62 -0.99 -1.66
CA ASP A 86 -11.48 -2.24 -2.43
C ASP A 86 -10.42 -3.15 -1.79
N LEU A 87 -9.41 -2.55 -1.19
CA LEU A 87 -8.38 -3.17 -0.37
C LEU A 87 -8.26 -2.35 0.92
N LEU A 88 -8.29 -3.01 2.07
CA LEU A 88 -8.05 -2.38 3.36
C LEU A 88 -6.83 -3.01 4.01
N THR A 89 -5.79 -2.21 4.15
CA THR A 89 -4.49 -2.59 4.72
C THR A 89 -4.36 -2.01 6.12
N PHE A 90 -4.13 -2.86 7.12
CA PHE A 90 -3.90 -2.46 8.51
C PHE A 90 -2.54 -2.94 9.00
N HIS A 91 -1.97 -2.26 9.98
CA HIS A 91 -0.72 -2.65 10.61
C HIS A 91 -0.91 -3.81 11.58
N ILE A 92 -0.10 -4.88 11.42
CA ILE A 92 -0.13 -6.04 12.33
C ILE A 92 0.19 -5.62 13.77
N GLU A 93 1.04 -4.61 13.94
CA GLU A 93 1.47 -4.08 15.24
C GLU A 93 0.35 -3.40 16.02
N ALA A 94 -0.69 -2.93 15.33
CA ALA A 94 -1.81 -2.22 15.94
C ALA A 94 -3.05 -3.12 16.17
N ALA A 95 -3.13 -4.26 15.50
CA ALA A 95 -4.29 -5.12 15.56
C ALA A 95 -4.22 -6.10 16.74
N THR A 96 -5.13 -5.96 17.70
CA THR A 96 -5.22 -6.90 18.84
C THR A 96 -5.70 -8.29 18.38
N HIS A 97 -6.62 -8.35 17.42
CA HIS A 97 -7.21 -9.58 16.92
C HIS A 97 -7.13 -9.64 15.38
N ALA A 98 -5.91 -9.62 14.83
CA ALA A 98 -5.65 -9.57 13.40
C ALA A 98 -6.43 -10.65 12.60
N HIS A 99 -6.50 -11.89 13.09
CA HIS A 99 -7.27 -12.96 12.45
C HIS A 99 -8.76 -12.59 12.31
N ARG A 100 -9.39 -12.11 13.38
CA ARG A 100 -10.79 -11.68 13.37
C ARG A 100 -11.00 -10.49 12.42
N LEU A 101 -10.09 -9.54 12.42
CA LEU A 101 -10.16 -8.38 11.55
C LEU A 101 -10.07 -8.78 10.06
N CYS A 102 -9.18 -9.72 9.70
CA CYS A 102 -9.15 -10.30 8.35
C CYS A 102 -10.49 -10.95 7.96
N GLN A 103 -11.14 -11.68 8.87
CA GLN A 103 -12.46 -12.26 8.60
C GLN A 103 -13.52 -11.17 8.34
N GLN A 104 -13.57 -10.14 9.16
CA GLN A 104 -14.53 -9.02 9.02
C GLN A 104 -14.34 -8.29 7.68
N ILE A 105 -13.09 -8.05 7.26
CA ILE A 105 -12.78 -7.41 5.98
C ILE A 105 -13.27 -8.30 4.81
N LYS A 106 -13.00 -9.61 4.87
CA LYS A 106 -13.47 -10.57 3.84
C LYS A 106 -15.00 -10.66 3.78
N GLU A 107 -15.67 -10.69 4.91
CA GLU A 107 -17.14 -10.72 4.99
C GLU A 107 -17.76 -9.49 4.32
N ALA A 108 -17.08 -8.34 4.40
CA ALA A 108 -17.46 -7.12 3.67
C ALA A 108 -17.10 -7.15 2.17
N LYS A 109 -16.55 -8.25 1.64
CA LYS A 109 -16.09 -8.43 0.24
C LYS A 109 -14.99 -7.45 -0.16
N CYS A 110 -14.21 -6.97 0.79
CA CYS A 110 -13.02 -6.17 0.59
C CYS A 110 -11.78 -7.08 0.61
N LYS A 111 -10.75 -6.76 -0.16
CA LYS A 111 -9.45 -7.43 -0.09
C LYS A 111 -8.76 -7.08 1.23
N VAL A 112 -8.02 -8.05 1.77
CA VAL A 112 -7.29 -7.91 3.04
C VAL A 112 -5.84 -7.60 2.79
N GLY A 113 -5.36 -6.44 3.27
CA GLY A 113 -3.95 -6.11 3.35
C GLY A 113 -3.44 -6.12 4.78
N ILE A 114 -2.20 -6.56 4.97
CA ILE A 114 -1.49 -6.43 6.25
C ILE A 114 -0.16 -5.72 6.02
N ALA A 115 0.05 -4.63 6.77
CA ALA A 115 1.30 -3.88 6.76
C ALA A 115 2.23 -4.30 7.91
N LEU A 116 3.53 -4.31 7.64
CA LEU A 116 4.59 -4.52 8.62
C LEU A 116 5.56 -3.35 8.61
N ASN A 117 5.84 -2.79 9.79
CA ASN A 117 6.91 -1.82 9.98
C ASN A 117 8.29 -2.42 9.63
N PRO A 118 9.32 -1.61 9.36
CA PRO A 118 10.64 -2.12 8.98
C PRO A 118 11.22 -3.14 9.97
N ALA A 119 11.05 -2.92 11.28
CA ALA A 119 11.59 -3.78 12.32
C ALA A 119 10.70 -5.00 12.66
N THR A 120 9.46 -5.07 12.21
CA THR A 120 8.53 -6.17 12.54
C THR A 120 8.91 -7.44 11.76
N PRO A 121 9.11 -8.59 12.42
CA PRO A 121 9.52 -9.81 11.75
C PRO A 121 8.39 -10.43 10.91
N LEU A 122 8.74 -11.12 9.83
CA LEU A 122 7.77 -11.82 8.96
C LEU A 122 7.01 -12.94 9.69
N SER A 123 7.59 -13.51 10.75
CA SER A 123 6.93 -14.54 11.57
C SER A 123 5.63 -14.06 12.24
N SER A 124 5.42 -12.75 12.35
CA SER A 124 4.14 -12.17 12.78
C SER A 124 2.96 -12.56 11.88
N LEU A 125 3.23 -13.01 10.65
CA LEU A 125 2.22 -13.40 9.67
C LEU A 125 1.95 -14.91 9.64
N ASP A 126 2.73 -15.73 10.32
CA ASP A 126 2.73 -17.19 10.15
C ASP A 126 1.36 -17.84 10.23
N SER A 127 0.49 -17.34 11.12
CA SER A 127 -0.85 -17.89 11.36
C SER A 127 -1.97 -17.24 10.55
N ILE A 128 -1.66 -16.24 9.71
CA ILE A 128 -2.69 -15.46 8.98
C ILE A 128 -2.33 -15.20 7.52
N LEU A 129 -1.17 -15.68 7.06
CA LEU A 129 -0.65 -15.39 5.71
C LEU A 129 -1.56 -15.93 4.58
N ASP A 130 -2.29 -17.00 4.83
CA ASP A 130 -3.28 -17.59 3.91
C ASP A 130 -4.63 -16.85 3.87
N MET A 131 -4.79 -15.90 4.80
CA MET A 131 -6.00 -15.08 4.92
C MET A 131 -5.90 -13.73 4.23
N VAL A 132 -4.71 -13.32 3.77
CA VAL A 132 -4.48 -12.00 3.20
C VAL A 132 -4.38 -12.05 1.67
N ASP A 133 -4.70 -10.94 1.04
CA ASP A 133 -4.54 -10.74 -0.42
C ASP A 133 -3.26 -9.94 -0.71
N VAL A 134 -2.84 -9.08 0.23
CA VAL A 134 -1.66 -8.24 0.11
C VAL A 134 -0.87 -8.24 1.42
N VAL A 135 0.44 -8.37 1.34
CA VAL A 135 1.36 -8.04 2.44
C VAL A 135 2.14 -6.80 2.04
N MET A 136 1.92 -5.71 2.76
CA MET A 136 2.64 -4.46 2.59
C MET A 136 3.86 -4.43 3.50
N LEU A 137 5.03 -4.23 2.90
CA LEU A 137 6.27 -4.03 3.64
C LEU A 137 6.64 -2.53 3.62
N MET A 138 6.63 -1.93 4.81
CA MET A 138 7.11 -0.57 4.93
C MET A 138 8.61 -0.52 4.68
N SER A 139 9.01 0.27 3.70
CA SER A 139 10.42 0.55 3.39
C SER A 139 10.91 1.89 3.93
N VAL A 140 10.08 2.50 4.75
CA VAL A 140 10.36 3.66 5.60
C VAL A 140 9.66 3.47 6.94
N ASN A 141 9.96 4.29 7.96
CA ASN A 141 9.08 4.36 9.13
C ASN A 141 7.79 5.08 8.73
N PRO A 142 6.59 4.51 9.00
CA PRO A 142 5.33 5.12 8.59
C PRO A 142 5.10 6.49 9.22
N GLY A 143 4.29 7.34 8.58
CA GLY A 143 3.83 8.61 9.13
C GLY A 143 4.31 9.88 8.39
N PHE A 144 5.23 9.77 7.42
CA PHE A 144 5.69 10.92 6.63
C PHE A 144 6.01 10.51 5.20
N GLY A 145 5.61 11.35 4.23
CA GLY A 145 6.03 11.20 2.84
C GLY A 145 7.49 11.64 2.61
N GLY A 146 8.04 11.27 1.44
CA GLY A 146 9.35 11.76 0.97
C GLY A 146 10.58 11.20 1.70
N GLN A 147 10.45 10.14 2.46
CA GLN A 147 11.55 9.48 3.17
C GLN A 147 12.41 8.63 2.22
N LYS A 148 13.63 8.33 2.65
CA LYS A 148 14.54 7.43 1.93
C LYS A 148 14.22 5.97 2.21
N TYR A 149 14.25 5.16 1.16
CA TYR A 149 14.10 3.71 1.23
C TYR A 149 15.12 3.08 2.19
N ILE A 150 14.67 2.17 3.04
CA ILE A 150 15.50 1.41 3.96
C ILE A 150 16.02 0.15 3.24
N PRO A 151 17.33 0.02 2.94
CA PRO A 151 17.86 -1.06 2.10
C PRO A 151 17.58 -2.48 2.62
N SER A 152 17.49 -2.66 3.95
CA SER A 152 17.19 -3.98 4.54
C SER A 152 15.80 -4.50 4.16
N THR A 153 14.89 -3.64 3.70
CA THR A 153 13.56 -4.05 3.23
C THR A 153 13.65 -4.93 1.97
N THR A 154 14.64 -4.71 1.10
CA THR A 154 14.87 -5.56 -0.08
C THR A 154 15.08 -7.03 0.31
N TYR A 155 15.87 -7.30 1.35
CA TYR A 155 16.05 -8.65 1.88
C TYR A 155 14.75 -9.22 2.49
N LYS A 156 13.98 -8.36 3.17
CA LYS A 156 12.68 -8.75 3.77
C LYS A 156 11.66 -9.12 2.68
N ILE A 157 11.62 -8.38 1.55
CA ILE A 157 10.81 -8.70 0.38
C ILE A 157 11.20 -10.07 -0.18
N GLN A 158 12.49 -10.30 -0.41
CA GLN A 158 12.99 -11.57 -0.93
C GLN A 158 12.64 -12.75 -0.03
N THR A 159 12.78 -12.59 1.29
CA THR A 159 12.44 -13.61 2.28
C THR A 159 10.94 -13.93 2.26
N LEU A 160 10.09 -12.91 2.22
CA LEU A 160 8.64 -13.09 2.11
C LEU A 160 8.25 -13.79 0.80
N PHE A 161 8.84 -13.39 -0.32
CA PHE A 161 8.57 -14.00 -1.62
C PHE A 161 8.92 -15.50 -1.64
N GLN A 162 10.05 -15.88 -1.03
CA GLN A 162 10.42 -17.31 -0.90
C GLN A 162 9.43 -18.06 0.03
N GLU A 163 9.00 -17.44 1.11
CA GLU A 163 8.00 -18.03 2.00
C GLU A 163 6.64 -18.22 1.31
N LEU A 164 6.18 -17.24 0.54
CA LEU A 164 4.96 -17.36 -0.26
C LEU A 164 5.09 -18.52 -1.28
N LYS A 165 6.24 -18.67 -1.93
CA LYS A 165 6.50 -19.80 -2.84
C LYS A 165 6.46 -21.13 -2.08
N ARG A 166 7.12 -21.22 -0.94
CA ARG A 166 7.16 -22.43 -0.10
C ARG A 166 5.76 -22.88 0.33
N ARG A 167 4.84 -21.90 0.59
CA ARG A 167 3.44 -22.17 0.97
C ARG A 167 2.49 -22.30 -0.22
N ASN A 168 2.94 -22.17 -1.46
CA ASN A 168 2.10 -22.09 -2.67
C ASN A 168 1.08 -20.94 -2.63
N LEU A 169 1.47 -19.80 -2.07
CA LEU A 169 0.64 -18.59 -1.94
C LEU A 169 1.06 -17.46 -2.89
N HIS A 170 2.15 -17.59 -3.63
CA HIS A 170 2.74 -16.52 -4.45
C HIS A 170 1.85 -16.05 -5.62
N ASP A 171 0.85 -16.84 -6.03
CA ASP A 171 -0.15 -16.46 -7.03
C ASP A 171 -1.42 -15.85 -6.38
N LYS A 172 -1.53 -15.86 -5.06
CA LYS A 172 -2.69 -15.40 -4.30
C LYS A 172 -2.40 -14.17 -3.47
N VAL A 173 -1.20 -14.05 -2.94
CA VAL A 173 -0.78 -12.98 -2.03
C VAL A 173 0.26 -12.12 -2.74
N MET A 174 -0.06 -10.86 -2.96
CA MET A 174 0.86 -9.89 -3.53
C MET A 174 1.73 -9.26 -2.44
N ILE A 175 2.96 -8.89 -2.81
CA ILE A 175 3.85 -8.11 -1.98
C ILE A 175 3.80 -6.66 -2.45
N GLU A 176 3.36 -5.78 -1.56
CA GLU A 176 3.35 -4.34 -1.76
C GLU A 176 4.49 -3.69 -0.98
N VAL A 177 5.06 -2.62 -1.52
CA VAL A 177 6.13 -1.86 -0.88
C VAL A 177 5.75 -0.40 -0.80
N ASP A 178 5.76 0.14 0.41
CA ASP A 178 5.47 1.54 0.66
C ASP A 178 6.65 2.24 1.34
N GLY A 179 7.09 3.33 0.68
CA GLY A 179 8.11 4.24 1.18
C GLY A 179 9.38 4.33 0.32
N GLY A 180 9.74 5.55 -0.07
CA GLY A 180 10.98 5.83 -0.77
C GLY A 180 11.11 5.21 -2.16
N ILE A 181 9.98 4.82 -2.78
CA ILE A 181 9.96 4.27 -4.14
C ILE A 181 10.32 5.35 -5.16
N ASN A 182 11.30 5.04 -5.97
CA ASN A 182 11.77 5.81 -7.11
C ASN A 182 12.34 4.84 -8.17
N ARG A 183 12.88 5.37 -9.26
CA ARG A 183 13.39 4.56 -10.37
C ARG A 183 14.43 3.50 -9.95
N ASP A 184 15.30 3.82 -9.01
CA ASP A 184 16.35 2.89 -8.57
C ASP A 184 15.81 1.85 -7.57
N THR A 185 15.08 2.32 -6.56
CA THR A 185 14.58 1.44 -5.49
C THR A 185 13.44 0.51 -5.95
N ILE A 186 12.63 0.92 -6.93
CA ILE A 186 11.60 0.05 -7.52
C ILE A 186 12.23 -1.16 -8.22
N LYS A 187 13.35 -0.95 -8.94
CA LYS A 187 14.08 -2.04 -9.60
C LYS A 187 14.58 -3.08 -8.60
N GLU A 188 15.14 -2.62 -7.49
CA GLU A 188 15.62 -3.51 -6.41
C GLU A 188 14.47 -4.30 -5.79
N ALA A 189 13.38 -3.61 -5.42
CA ALA A 189 12.23 -4.22 -4.77
C ALA A 189 11.48 -5.21 -5.71
N TYR A 190 11.33 -4.85 -6.99
CA TYR A 190 10.74 -5.72 -8.01
C TYR A 190 11.58 -6.99 -8.22
N SER A 191 12.90 -6.85 -8.35
CA SER A 191 13.83 -7.99 -8.49
C SER A 191 13.80 -8.91 -7.27
N ALA A 192 13.49 -8.36 -6.08
CA ALA A 192 13.33 -9.13 -4.85
C ALA A 192 11.98 -9.88 -4.76
N GLY A 193 11.00 -9.56 -5.62
CA GLY A 193 9.71 -10.23 -5.72
C GLY A 193 8.49 -9.38 -5.35
N ALA A 194 8.63 -8.08 -5.13
CA ALA A 194 7.50 -7.18 -4.95
C ALA A 194 6.74 -6.97 -6.27
N GLN A 195 5.44 -6.75 -6.18
CA GLN A 195 4.55 -6.60 -7.34
C GLN A 195 3.81 -5.27 -7.34
N VAL A 196 3.57 -4.66 -6.18
CA VAL A 196 2.85 -3.39 -6.02
C VAL A 196 3.76 -2.35 -5.37
N PHE A 197 3.78 -1.14 -5.91
CA PHE A 197 4.70 -0.09 -5.50
C PHE A 197 3.96 1.20 -5.23
N VAL A 198 4.01 1.67 -3.98
CA VAL A 198 3.43 2.93 -3.58
C VAL A 198 4.38 4.07 -3.96
N ALA A 199 3.94 4.91 -4.91
CA ALA A 199 4.73 6.01 -5.45
C ALA A 199 4.09 7.37 -5.11
N GLY A 200 4.49 7.98 -4.00
CA GLY A 200 4.02 9.31 -3.62
C GLY A 200 4.76 10.41 -4.37
N ASN A 201 5.83 10.91 -3.80
CA ASN A 201 6.61 12.03 -4.35
C ASN A 201 7.24 11.73 -5.74
N ALA A 202 7.56 10.47 -6.02
CA ALA A 202 8.09 10.07 -7.33
C ALA A 202 7.09 10.29 -8.47
N PHE A 203 5.79 10.27 -8.19
CA PHE A 203 4.73 10.56 -9.15
C PHE A 203 4.20 12.00 -9.01
N TYR A 204 3.65 12.37 -7.85
CA TYR A 204 2.98 13.67 -7.67
C TYR A 204 3.96 14.85 -7.67
N GLY A 205 5.21 14.64 -7.25
CA GLY A 205 6.27 15.66 -7.29
C GLY A 205 6.93 15.86 -8.66
N ALA A 206 6.62 15.00 -9.66
CA ALA A 206 7.22 15.08 -10.98
C ALA A 206 6.56 16.18 -11.84
N ALA A 207 7.39 16.92 -12.59
CA ALA A 207 6.90 17.92 -13.54
C ALA A 207 6.15 17.28 -14.72
N ASP A 208 6.57 16.09 -15.16
CA ASP A 208 5.90 15.24 -16.15
C ASP A 208 5.52 13.92 -15.51
N ARG A 209 4.27 13.82 -15.05
CA ARG A 209 3.75 12.66 -14.32
C ARG A 209 3.61 11.42 -15.19
N LYS A 210 3.28 11.61 -16.49
CA LYS A 210 3.20 10.48 -17.42
C LYS A 210 4.58 9.86 -17.62
N LYS A 211 5.59 10.69 -17.88
CA LYS A 211 6.96 10.23 -17.99
C LYS A 211 7.43 9.56 -16.70
N ALA A 212 7.11 10.10 -15.53
CA ALA A 212 7.47 9.50 -14.25
C ALA A 212 6.84 8.09 -14.07
N MET A 213 5.59 7.91 -14.47
CA MET A 213 4.92 6.61 -14.45
C MET A 213 5.60 5.62 -15.41
N ASP A 214 5.89 6.05 -16.64
CA ASP A 214 6.57 5.23 -17.65
C ASP A 214 7.99 4.85 -17.18
N ASP A 215 8.75 5.79 -16.59
CA ASP A 215 10.09 5.56 -16.05
C ASP A 215 10.09 4.53 -14.90
N LEU A 216 9.07 4.57 -14.01
CA LEU A 216 8.92 3.57 -12.94
C LEU A 216 8.67 2.17 -13.51
N ARG A 217 7.81 2.02 -14.50
CA ARG A 217 7.52 0.73 -15.13
C ARG A 217 8.75 0.19 -15.88
N HIS A 218 9.39 1.01 -16.71
CA HIS A 218 10.59 0.62 -17.47
C HIS A 218 11.74 0.20 -16.56
N ALA A 219 11.86 0.78 -15.36
CA ALA A 219 12.89 0.36 -14.41
C ALA A 219 12.77 -1.11 -13.97
N CYS A 220 11.58 -1.70 -14.10
CA CYS A 220 11.30 -3.11 -13.78
C CYS A 220 11.53 -4.07 -14.96
N GLU A 221 11.74 -3.55 -16.18
CA GLU A 221 11.86 -4.38 -17.39
C GLU A 221 13.31 -4.82 -17.70
N GLY A 222 14.32 -4.35 -16.92
CA GLY A 222 15.76 -4.49 -17.22
C GLY A 222 16.56 -5.37 -16.30
#